data_41d78a964a7a3c94149486a6dde51b17
#
_entry.id   41d78a964a7a3c94149486a6dde51b17
#
_cell.length_a   1.000
_cell.length_b   1.000
_cell.length_c   1.000
_cell.angle_alpha   90.00
_cell.angle_beta   90.00
_cell.angle_gamma   90.00
#
_symmetry.space_group_name_H-M   'P 1'
#
loop_
_entity.id
_entity.type
_entity.pdbx_description
1 polymer ?
#
loop_
_entity_poly.entity_id
_entity_poly.type
_entity_poly.pdbx_seq_one_letter_code
_entity_poly.pdbx_strand_id
1 'polypeptide(L)'
;MMFLSFLPGCGGGFSVAEHSLIRKGGDDIMRVLVTTNKSDSLLLRQKSEPLDENMVRKGDFKRLCRRMLATVQNPENEGVGIAAPQVGVLRRLVAVQRFDKEGEPFEFFVNPEIVEYGQNRESGGEGCLSVPDRRGQVVRSQSIKLRYRDVDFRLHEEYVEGFTAVIFQHEIDHLDGILYIDREV
;
A
#
# COMPACT_ATOMS: atom_id res chain seq x y z
N MET A 1 -36.68 -0.13 12.70
CA MET A 1 -35.60 -0.20 11.72
C MET A 1 -34.65 0.97 11.98
N MET A 2 -33.64 0.77 12.84
CA MET A 2 -32.76 1.84 13.33
C MET A 2 -31.56 1.89 12.43
N PHE A 3 -31.43 2.97 11.65
CA PHE A 3 -30.21 3.28 10.91
C PHE A 3 -29.15 3.72 11.92
N LEU A 4 -28.15 2.87 12.18
CA LEU A 4 -26.92 3.31 12.81
C LEU A 4 -26.14 4.14 11.78
N SER A 5 -26.21 5.45 11.89
CA SER A 5 -25.30 6.37 11.23
C SER A 5 -23.91 6.21 11.86
N PHE A 6 -22.99 5.61 11.14
CA PHE A 6 -21.56 5.69 11.45
C PHE A 6 -21.13 7.16 11.28
N LEU A 7 -21.01 7.88 12.37
CA LEU A 7 -20.27 9.13 12.40
C LEU A 7 -18.78 8.79 12.20
N PRO A 8 -18.07 9.47 11.30
CA PRO A 8 -16.62 9.35 11.24
C PRO A 8 -16.04 9.87 12.55
N GLY A 9 -15.49 8.98 13.37
CA GLY A 9 -14.85 9.31 14.62
C GLY A 9 -13.65 10.22 14.36
N CYS A 10 -13.77 11.49 14.73
CA CYS A 10 -12.66 12.40 14.96
C CYS A 10 -11.81 11.90 16.13
N GLY A 11 -10.96 10.90 15.88
CA GLY A 11 -10.00 10.38 16.85
C GLY A 11 -8.73 9.98 16.11
N GLY A 12 -7.74 10.89 16.07
CA GLY A 12 -6.45 10.68 15.40
C GLY A 12 -5.67 9.49 16.00
N GLY A 13 -5.89 8.28 15.50
CA GLY A 13 -5.18 7.09 15.95
C GLY A 13 -5.55 5.84 15.14
N PHE A 14 -4.73 4.81 15.28
CA PHE A 14 -5.09 3.47 14.83
C PHE A 14 -6.27 2.94 15.64
N SER A 15 -7.17 2.21 15.01
CA SER A 15 -8.27 1.53 15.69
C SER A 15 -7.74 0.41 16.62
N VAL A 16 -8.55 -0.08 17.53
CA VAL A 16 -8.18 -1.19 18.43
C VAL A 16 -7.77 -2.43 17.62
N ALA A 17 -8.47 -2.70 16.52
CA ALA A 17 -8.15 -3.83 15.64
C ALA A 17 -6.79 -3.64 14.94
N GLU A 18 -6.52 -2.43 14.40
CA GLU A 18 -5.23 -2.09 13.79
C GLU A 18 -4.09 -2.17 14.81
N HIS A 19 -4.27 -1.63 16.02
CA HIS A 19 -3.28 -1.78 17.11
C HIS A 19 -2.97 -3.25 17.41
N SER A 20 -4.01 -4.09 17.47
CA SER A 20 -3.82 -5.53 17.71
C SER A 20 -3.00 -6.19 16.59
N LEU A 21 -3.32 -5.90 15.33
CA LEU A 21 -2.58 -6.43 14.16
C LEU A 21 -1.12 -5.95 14.16
N ILE A 22 -0.89 -4.65 14.39
CA ILE A 22 0.45 -4.04 14.38
C ILE A 22 1.34 -4.61 15.49
N ARG A 23 0.77 -4.94 16.67
CA ARG A 23 1.52 -5.39 17.86
C ARG A 23 1.63 -6.90 17.98
N LYS A 24 0.75 -7.66 17.34
CA LYS A 24 0.76 -9.13 17.40
C LYS A 24 1.99 -9.69 16.67
N GLY A 25 2.79 -10.52 17.37
CA GLY A 25 3.95 -11.20 16.78
C GLY A 25 5.25 -10.38 16.78
N GLY A 26 5.36 -9.32 17.60
CA GLY A 26 6.61 -8.54 17.72
C GLY A 26 6.94 -7.78 16.43
N ASP A 27 8.18 -7.94 15.94
CA ASP A 27 8.67 -7.31 14.68
C ASP A 27 8.70 -8.32 13.51
N ASP A 28 8.08 -9.49 13.66
CA ASP A 28 8.01 -10.54 12.66
C ASP A 28 7.16 -10.12 11.44
N ILE A 29 7.27 -10.92 10.36
CA ILE A 29 6.44 -10.77 9.16
C ILE A 29 4.94 -10.76 9.51
N MET A 30 4.17 -10.00 8.75
CA MET A 30 2.72 -9.96 8.86
C MET A 30 2.09 -10.96 7.88
N ARG A 31 0.92 -11.50 8.24
CA ARG A 31 0.16 -12.31 7.30
C ARG A 31 -0.33 -11.43 6.15
N VAL A 32 -0.04 -11.82 4.93
CA VAL A 32 -0.61 -11.19 3.74
C VAL A 32 -2.04 -11.70 3.53
N LEU A 33 -2.97 -10.77 3.32
CA LEU A 33 -4.36 -11.06 2.98
C LEU A 33 -4.45 -11.50 1.52
N VAL A 34 -5.28 -12.52 1.24
CA VAL A 34 -5.37 -13.11 -0.10
C VAL A 34 -6.81 -13.16 -0.63
N THR A 35 -6.97 -12.99 -1.93
CA THR A 35 -8.28 -13.01 -2.60
C THR A 35 -8.99 -14.35 -2.55
N THR A 36 -8.26 -15.45 -2.33
CA THR A 36 -8.81 -16.82 -2.17
C THR A 36 -9.52 -17.00 -0.83
N ASN A 37 -9.31 -16.12 0.15
CA ASN A 37 -10.07 -16.09 1.39
C ASN A 37 -11.14 -14.99 1.30
N LYS A 38 -12.40 -15.34 1.55
CA LYS A 38 -13.55 -14.42 1.39
C LYS A 38 -13.47 -13.19 2.30
N SER A 39 -13.08 -13.34 3.56
CA SER A 39 -12.98 -12.21 4.51
C SER A 39 -11.82 -11.29 4.14
N ASP A 40 -10.70 -11.84 3.74
CA ASP A 40 -9.54 -11.06 3.25
C ASP A 40 -9.90 -10.29 1.99
N SER A 41 -10.56 -10.95 1.02
CA SER A 41 -11.00 -10.33 -0.23
C SER A 41 -11.92 -9.14 0.02
N LEU A 42 -12.86 -9.25 0.96
CA LEU A 42 -13.73 -8.13 1.35
C LEU A 42 -12.96 -6.96 1.96
N LEU A 43 -11.91 -7.24 2.73
CA LEU A 43 -11.08 -6.21 3.34
C LEU A 43 -10.18 -5.54 2.30
N LEU A 44 -9.55 -6.32 1.41
CA LEU A 44 -8.73 -5.81 0.31
C LEU A 44 -9.48 -4.89 -0.66
N ARG A 45 -10.81 -4.95 -0.68
CA ARG A 45 -11.70 -4.10 -1.51
C ARG A 45 -12.14 -2.82 -0.80
N GLN A 46 -11.71 -2.60 0.43
CA GLN A 46 -12.05 -1.37 1.16
C GLN A 46 -11.05 -0.26 0.85
N LYS A 47 -11.58 0.97 0.81
CA LYS A 47 -10.75 2.15 0.68
C LYS A 47 -10.02 2.44 1.98
N SER A 48 -8.74 2.74 1.88
CA SER A 48 -7.88 3.08 3.02
C SER A 48 -8.02 4.54 3.44
N GLU A 49 -8.03 4.76 4.76
CA GLU A 49 -8.09 6.09 5.37
C GLU A 49 -6.70 6.75 5.44
N PRO A 50 -6.61 8.07 5.32
CA PRO A 50 -5.34 8.78 5.45
C PRO A 50 -4.76 8.64 6.87
N LEU A 51 -3.44 8.71 6.94
CA LEU A 51 -2.69 8.87 8.19
C LEU A 51 -2.55 10.35 8.52
N ASP A 52 -2.71 10.72 9.77
CA ASP A 52 -2.37 12.06 10.27
C ASP A 52 -0.96 12.09 10.88
N GLU A 53 -0.46 13.30 11.14
CA GLU A 53 0.89 13.50 11.68
C GLU A 53 1.07 12.85 13.07
N ASN A 54 0.03 12.89 13.92
CA ASN A 54 0.09 12.29 15.24
C ASN A 54 0.23 10.78 15.16
N MET A 55 -0.41 10.13 14.17
CA MET A 55 -0.27 8.69 13.94
C MET A 55 1.14 8.33 13.50
N VAL A 56 1.72 9.10 12.56
CA VAL A 56 3.06 8.87 12.01
C VAL A 56 4.16 9.03 13.09
N ARG A 57 3.96 9.94 14.03
CA ARG A 57 4.90 10.14 15.15
C ARG A 57 4.88 9.05 16.22
N LYS A 58 3.88 8.15 16.22
CA LYS A 58 3.73 7.09 17.23
C LYS A 58 4.58 5.85 16.93
N GLY A 59 4.91 5.11 17.99
CA GLY A 59 5.70 3.87 17.90
C GLY A 59 5.03 2.78 17.05
N ASP A 60 3.69 2.74 17.01
CA ASP A 60 2.95 1.76 16.20
C ASP A 60 3.13 1.99 14.70
N PHE A 61 3.23 3.24 14.25
CA PHE A 61 3.57 3.53 12.84
C PHE A 61 4.96 2.98 12.48
N LYS A 62 5.97 3.25 13.31
CA LYS A 62 7.32 2.75 13.09
C LYS A 62 7.37 1.21 13.10
N ARG A 63 6.57 0.58 13.98
CA ARG A 63 6.44 -0.88 14.02
C ARG A 63 5.76 -1.40 12.77
N LEU A 64 4.67 -0.77 12.31
CA LEU A 64 3.99 -1.13 11.07
C LEU A 64 4.97 -1.09 9.87
N CYS A 65 5.74 -0.01 9.73
CA CYS A 65 6.74 0.11 8.66
C CYS A 65 7.77 -1.03 8.73
N ARG A 66 8.36 -1.32 9.89
CA ARG A 66 9.33 -2.41 10.02
C ARG A 66 8.74 -3.76 9.62
N ARG A 67 7.52 -4.05 10.08
CA ARG A 67 6.84 -5.33 9.79
C ARG A 67 6.41 -5.45 8.34
N MET A 68 5.90 -4.38 7.73
CA MET A 68 5.61 -4.34 6.29
C MET A 68 6.88 -4.61 5.48
N LEU A 69 8.00 -3.97 5.84
CA LEU A 69 9.28 -4.17 5.16
C LEU A 69 9.76 -5.62 5.31
N ALA A 70 9.75 -6.18 6.53
CA ALA A 70 10.09 -7.59 6.76
C ALA A 70 9.18 -8.54 5.97
N THR A 71 7.90 -8.18 5.78
CA THR A 71 6.94 -8.98 5.02
C THR A 71 7.27 -8.97 3.53
N VAL A 72 7.48 -7.81 2.93
CA VAL A 72 7.74 -7.71 1.49
C VAL A 72 9.11 -8.26 1.10
N GLN A 73 10.10 -8.12 1.98
CA GLN A 73 11.47 -8.63 1.78
C GLN A 73 11.64 -10.10 2.17
N ASN A 74 10.62 -10.76 2.70
CA ASN A 74 10.70 -12.18 2.98
C ASN A 74 10.97 -12.94 1.67
N PRO A 75 12.01 -13.79 1.60
CA PRO A 75 12.35 -14.56 0.40
C PRO A 75 11.21 -15.39 -0.19
N GLU A 76 10.22 -15.76 0.62
CA GLU A 76 9.03 -16.47 0.15
C GLU A 76 8.04 -15.55 -0.60
N ASN A 77 8.13 -14.22 -0.42
CA ASN A 77 7.22 -13.25 -1.02
C ASN A 77 7.78 -12.62 -2.30
N GLU A 78 9.09 -12.39 -2.36
CA GLU A 78 9.79 -11.75 -3.51
C GLU A 78 9.09 -10.47 -4.01
N GLY A 79 8.54 -9.66 -3.08
CA GLY A 79 7.78 -8.46 -3.41
C GLY A 79 8.66 -7.24 -3.66
N VAL A 80 8.25 -6.39 -4.59
CA VAL A 80 8.91 -5.09 -4.89
C VAL A 80 8.12 -3.90 -4.35
N GLY A 81 6.92 -4.15 -3.83
CA GLY A 81 6.05 -3.19 -3.17
C GLY A 81 5.06 -3.87 -2.24
N ILE A 82 4.52 -3.12 -1.29
CA ILE A 82 3.47 -3.57 -0.38
C ILE A 82 2.65 -2.39 0.13
N ALA A 83 1.35 -2.53 0.15
CA ALA A 83 0.41 -1.58 0.73
C ALA A 83 -0.13 -2.07 2.08
N ALA A 84 -0.38 -1.16 3.02
CA ALA A 84 -0.87 -1.50 4.36
C ALA A 84 -2.20 -2.31 4.36
N PRO A 85 -3.18 -2.11 3.46
CA PRO A 85 -4.35 -2.98 3.40
C PRO A 85 -4.03 -4.45 3.11
N GLN A 86 -2.92 -4.77 2.43
CA GLN A 86 -2.50 -6.15 2.21
C GLN A 86 -2.11 -6.89 3.50
N VAL A 87 -1.80 -6.17 4.55
CA VAL A 87 -1.55 -6.73 5.89
C VAL A 87 -2.67 -6.41 6.89
N GLY A 88 -3.83 -6.00 6.40
CA GLY A 88 -5.04 -5.79 7.19
C GLY A 88 -5.15 -4.42 7.87
N VAL A 89 -4.28 -3.47 7.55
CA VAL A 89 -4.29 -2.11 8.10
C VAL A 89 -4.80 -1.15 7.03
N LEU A 90 -6.05 -0.68 7.18
CA LEU A 90 -6.71 0.15 6.17
C LEU A 90 -6.25 1.62 6.24
N ARG A 91 -4.95 1.84 6.06
CA ARG A 91 -4.32 3.17 6.05
C ARG A 91 -3.55 3.41 4.76
N ARG A 92 -3.53 4.67 4.33
CA ARG A 92 -2.82 5.08 3.11
C ARG A 92 -1.31 5.12 3.36
N LEU A 93 -0.70 3.94 3.33
CA LEU A 93 0.75 3.71 3.49
C LEU A 93 1.19 2.64 2.50
N VAL A 94 2.24 2.92 1.76
CA VAL A 94 2.91 1.94 0.90
C VAL A 94 4.41 1.93 1.14
N ALA A 95 5.04 0.79 0.90
CA ALA A 95 6.49 0.67 0.75
C ALA A 95 6.78 0.24 -0.70
N VAL A 96 7.73 0.91 -1.35
CA VAL A 96 8.10 0.65 -2.74
C VAL A 96 9.62 0.55 -2.86
N GLN A 97 10.10 -0.47 -3.59
CA GLN A 97 11.51 -0.56 -3.97
C GLN A 97 11.78 0.42 -5.11
N ARG A 98 12.75 1.32 -4.88
CA ARG A 98 13.08 2.42 -5.78
C ARG A 98 14.15 2.00 -6.78
N PHE A 99 13.76 1.26 -7.83
CA PHE A 99 14.65 0.88 -8.93
C PHE A 99 15.20 2.08 -9.73
N ASP A 100 14.58 3.24 -9.57
CA ASP A 100 15.02 4.51 -10.14
C ASP A 100 16.06 5.25 -9.29
N LYS A 101 16.48 4.68 -8.15
CA LYS A 101 17.51 5.23 -7.25
C LYS A 101 18.69 4.29 -7.09
N GLU A 102 19.87 4.87 -6.84
CA GLU A 102 21.07 4.10 -6.53
C GLU A 102 20.85 3.20 -5.31
N GLY A 103 21.25 1.93 -5.41
CA GLY A 103 21.08 0.94 -4.35
C GLY A 103 19.67 0.38 -4.21
N GLU A 104 18.74 0.81 -5.04
CA GLU A 104 17.36 0.30 -5.11
C GLU A 104 16.67 0.17 -3.74
N PRO A 105 16.70 1.23 -2.87
CA PRO A 105 16.19 1.13 -1.52
C PRO A 105 14.67 0.97 -1.48
N PHE A 106 14.16 0.30 -0.44
CA PHE A 106 12.74 0.42 -0.09
C PHE A 106 12.49 1.73 0.65
N GLU A 107 11.51 2.49 0.19
CA GLU A 107 11.06 3.74 0.83
C GLU A 107 9.58 3.65 1.19
N PHE A 108 9.17 4.38 2.26
CA PHE A 108 7.79 4.46 2.69
C PHE A 108 7.14 5.78 2.26
N PHE A 109 5.91 5.67 1.79
CA PHE A 109 5.12 6.79 1.28
C PHE A 109 3.80 6.87 2.05
N VAL A 110 3.61 7.94 2.80
CA VAL A 110 2.42 8.23 3.59
C VAL A 110 1.46 9.08 2.77
N ASN A 111 0.21 8.65 2.68
CA ASN A 111 -0.84 9.30 1.89
C ASN A 111 -0.43 9.57 0.43
N PRO A 112 0.13 8.60 -0.29
CA PRO A 112 0.54 8.82 -1.66
C PRO A 112 -0.68 9.04 -2.56
N GLU A 113 -0.49 9.95 -3.53
CA GLU A 113 -1.47 10.31 -4.55
C GLU A 113 -0.74 10.53 -5.88
N ILE A 114 -1.28 9.98 -6.97
CA ILE A 114 -0.80 10.28 -8.31
C ILE A 114 -1.56 11.53 -8.79
N VAL A 115 -0.86 12.65 -8.91
CA VAL A 115 -1.46 13.93 -9.33
C VAL A 115 -1.42 14.14 -10.83
N GLU A 116 -0.56 13.39 -11.55
CA GLU A 116 -0.46 13.43 -13.00
C GLU A 116 0.02 12.06 -13.53
N TYR A 117 -0.57 11.62 -14.65
CA TYR A 117 -0.13 10.45 -15.38
C TYR A 117 0.48 10.89 -16.71
N GLY A 118 1.67 10.36 -17.04
CA GLY A 118 2.28 10.55 -18.34
C GLY A 118 1.44 9.90 -19.46
N GLN A 119 1.61 10.40 -20.67
CA GLN A 119 0.83 9.94 -21.82
C GLN A 119 1.29 8.57 -22.36
N ASN A 120 2.59 8.25 -22.22
CA ASN A 120 3.11 6.94 -22.63
C ASN A 120 2.58 5.86 -21.69
N ARG A 121 1.85 4.88 -22.27
CA ARG A 121 1.29 3.74 -21.54
C ARG A 121 1.73 2.46 -22.21
N GLU A 122 2.13 1.50 -21.41
CA GLU A 122 2.61 0.20 -21.88
C GLU A 122 1.88 -0.94 -21.14
N SER A 123 1.67 -2.04 -21.87
CA SER A 123 1.16 -3.28 -21.27
C SER A 123 2.32 -4.05 -20.66
N GLY A 124 2.17 -4.46 -19.40
CA GLY A 124 3.15 -5.25 -18.67
C GLY A 124 2.51 -6.34 -17.83
N GLY A 125 3.26 -7.40 -17.55
CA GLY A 125 2.83 -8.47 -16.67
C GLY A 125 2.88 -8.06 -15.22
N GLU A 126 1.76 -8.16 -14.50
CA GLU A 126 1.68 -7.93 -13.05
C GLU A 126 1.34 -9.22 -12.30
N GLY A 127 1.86 -9.32 -11.09
CA GLY A 127 1.48 -10.28 -10.06
C GLY A 127 1.29 -9.54 -8.74
N CYS A 128 0.66 -10.17 -7.76
CA CYS A 128 0.39 -9.57 -6.47
C CYS A 128 0.42 -10.62 -5.37
N LEU A 129 1.06 -10.32 -4.23
CA LEU A 129 1.06 -11.18 -3.04
C LEU A 129 -0.36 -11.52 -2.55
N SER A 130 -1.31 -10.59 -2.75
CA SER A 130 -2.71 -10.77 -2.38
C SER A 130 -3.54 -11.55 -3.42
N VAL A 131 -2.99 -11.85 -4.60
CA VAL A 131 -3.63 -12.63 -5.66
C VAL A 131 -2.71 -13.80 -6.03
N PRO A 132 -2.67 -14.87 -5.20
CA PRO A 132 -1.74 -15.96 -5.39
C PRO A 132 -1.99 -16.72 -6.69
N ASP A 133 -0.94 -17.31 -7.23
CA ASP A 133 -0.96 -18.22 -8.39
C ASP A 133 -1.53 -17.60 -9.68
N ARG A 134 -1.57 -16.26 -9.77
CA ARG A 134 -2.09 -15.55 -10.93
C ARG A 134 -1.19 -14.39 -11.34
N ARG A 135 -1.04 -14.23 -12.67
CA ARG A 135 -0.43 -13.06 -13.31
C ARG A 135 -1.34 -12.59 -14.43
N GLY A 136 -1.35 -11.29 -14.71
CA GLY A 136 -2.17 -10.69 -15.76
C GLY A 136 -1.45 -9.55 -16.47
N GLN A 137 -1.96 -9.18 -17.65
CA GLN A 137 -1.45 -8.04 -18.40
C GLN A 137 -2.23 -6.79 -18.02
N VAL A 138 -1.52 -5.72 -17.66
CA VAL A 138 -2.12 -4.44 -17.25
C VAL A 138 -1.46 -3.29 -18.00
N VAL A 139 -2.26 -2.35 -18.46
CA VAL A 139 -1.75 -1.13 -19.10
C VAL A 139 -1.51 -0.04 -18.06
N ARG A 140 -0.24 0.36 -17.87
CA ARG A 140 0.17 1.41 -16.93
C ARG A 140 0.88 2.57 -17.62
N SER A 141 0.76 3.75 -17.02
CA SER A 141 1.58 4.90 -17.42
C SER A 141 3.05 4.64 -17.06
N GLN A 142 3.96 4.98 -17.98
CA GLN A 142 5.41 4.82 -17.79
C GLN A 142 6.03 5.99 -17.04
N SER A 143 5.26 7.05 -16.74
CA SER A 143 5.68 8.13 -15.87
C SER A 143 4.49 8.68 -15.08
N ILE A 144 4.73 9.08 -13.85
CA ILE A 144 3.74 9.68 -12.96
C ILE A 144 4.35 10.87 -12.23
N LYS A 145 3.51 11.82 -11.83
CA LYS A 145 3.86 12.80 -10.80
C LYS A 145 3.19 12.37 -9.51
N LEU A 146 4.02 12.06 -8.52
CA LEU A 146 3.60 11.56 -7.21
C LEU A 146 3.63 12.71 -6.20
N ARG A 147 2.58 12.82 -5.38
CA ARG A 147 2.51 13.64 -4.18
C ARG A 147 2.38 12.72 -2.96
N TYR A 148 3.18 12.94 -1.93
CA TYR A 148 3.13 12.11 -0.73
C TYR A 148 3.75 12.84 0.48
N ARG A 149 3.63 12.25 1.66
CA ARG A 149 4.42 12.62 2.84
C ARG A 149 5.43 11.53 3.15
N ASP A 150 6.62 11.93 3.60
CA ASP A 150 7.63 11.02 4.11
C ASP A 150 7.32 10.54 5.54
N VAL A 151 8.19 9.72 6.11
CA VAL A 151 8.06 9.20 7.49
C VAL A 151 8.21 10.27 8.57
N ASP A 152 8.68 11.46 8.24
CA ASP A 152 8.71 12.66 9.08
C ASP A 152 7.49 13.57 8.85
N PHE A 153 6.54 13.12 8.00
CA PHE A 153 5.32 13.80 7.60
C PHE A 153 5.53 15.07 6.76
N ARG A 154 6.71 15.24 6.14
CA ARG A 154 6.99 16.34 5.20
C ARG A 154 6.37 16.04 3.84
N LEU A 155 5.79 17.08 3.22
CA LEU A 155 5.17 16.96 1.90
C LEU A 155 6.23 16.99 0.79
N HIS A 156 6.09 16.07 -0.16
CA HIS A 156 6.93 15.95 -1.35
C HIS A 156 6.08 15.82 -2.61
N GLU A 157 6.64 16.30 -3.72
CA GLU A 157 6.19 15.96 -5.07
C GLU A 157 7.43 15.59 -5.89
N GLU A 158 7.32 14.51 -6.65
CA GLU A 158 8.38 14.07 -7.55
C GLU A 158 7.83 13.40 -8.80
N TYR A 159 8.60 13.45 -9.89
CA TYR A 159 8.35 12.63 -11.08
C TYR A 159 9.04 11.28 -10.90
N VAL A 160 8.32 10.22 -11.24
CA VAL A 160 8.80 8.82 -11.19
C VAL A 160 8.53 8.19 -12.54
N GLU A 161 9.50 7.44 -13.06
CA GLU A 161 9.43 6.84 -14.39
C GLU A 161 9.70 5.32 -14.36
N GLY A 162 9.35 4.68 -15.47
CA GLY A 162 9.64 3.27 -15.74
C GLY A 162 8.95 2.32 -14.76
N PHE A 163 9.64 1.24 -14.41
CA PHE A 163 9.10 0.18 -13.58
C PHE A 163 8.67 0.67 -12.19
N THR A 164 9.41 1.61 -11.60
CA THR A 164 9.02 2.21 -10.30
C THR A 164 7.68 2.93 -10.38
N ALA A 165 7.39 3.63 -11.50
CA ALA A 165 6.08 4.25 -11.72
C ALA A 165 4.94 3.22 -11.82
N VAL A 166 5.21 2.06 -12.41
CA VAL A 166 4.25 0.94 -12.47
C VAL A 166 3.96 0.41 -11.06
N ILE A 167 5.00 0.20 -10.24
CA ILE A 167 4.85 -0.27 -8.85
C ILE A 167 3.99 0.71 -8.04
N PHE A 168 4.25 2.02 -8.11
CA PHE A 168 3.43 3.01 -7.42
C PHE A 168 1.95 2.94 -7.81
N GLN A 169 1.65 2.80 -9.09
CA GLN A 169 0.28 2.67 -9.58
C GLN A 169 -0.40 1.42 -9.00
N HIS A 170 0.32 0.31 -8.92
CA HIS A 170 -0.17 -0.93 -8.32
C HIS A 170 -0.44 -0.77 -6.81
N GLU A 171 0.51 -0.22 -6.06
CA GLU A 171 0.38 -0.07 -4.60
C GLU A 171 -0.68 0.97 -4.21
N ILE A 172 -0.82 2.05 -4.98
CA ILE A 172 -1.86 3.06 -4.75
C ILE A 172 -3.25 2.52 -5.08
N ASP A 173 -3.39 1.65 -6.10
CA ASP A 173 -4.64 0.94 -6.36
C ASP A 173 -5.11 0.15 -5.13
N HIS A 174 -4.22 -0.55 -4.43
CA HIS A 174 -4.55 -1.23 -3.18
C HIS A 174 -5.15 -0.30 -2.12
N LEU A 175 -4.67 0.95 -2.02
CA LEU A 175 -5.21 1.95 -1.09
C LEU A 175 -6.64 2.36 -1.42
N ASP A 176 -7.04 2.19 -2.67
CA ASP A 176 -8.38 2.51 -3.18
C ASP A 176 -9.27 1.26 -3.33
N GLY A 177 -8.82 0.09 -2.82
CA GLY A 177 -9.54 -1.18 -2.87
C GLY A 177 -9.57 -1.82 -4.26
N ILE A 178 -8.66 -1.41 -5.14
CA ILE A 178 -8.53 -1.91 -6.51
C ILE A 178 -7.37 -2.92 -6.56
N LEU A 179 -7.56 -4.01 -7.27
CA LEU A 179 -6.52 -5.01 -7.53
C LEU A 179 -6.16 -5.00 -9.01
N TYR A 180 -4.95 -5.42 -9.37
CA TYR A 180 -4.51 -5.45 -10.76
C TYR A 180 -5.45 -6.26 -11.67
N ILE A 181 -6.11 -7.29 -11.12
CA ILE A 181 -7.08 -8.12 -11.84
C ILE A 181 -8.34 -7.35 -12.30
N ASP A 182 -8.58 -6.15 -11.74
CA ASP A 182 -9.68 -5.28 -12.16
C ASP A 182 -9.27 -4.39 -13.35
N ARG A 183 -7.97 -4.37 -13.66
CA ARG A 183 -7.35 -3.57 -14.73
C ARG A 183 -6.78 -4.44 -15.86
N GLU A 184 -6.90 -5.77 -15.75
CA GLU A 184 -6.47 -6.69 -16.81
C GLU A 184 -7.10 -6.39 -18.15
N VAL A 185 -6.31 -6.53 -19.23
CA VAL A 185 -6.70 -6.31 -20.61
C VAL A 185 -6.62 -7.59 -21.43
#